data_02b960b111675d1cd903a9e33181ae8f
#
_entry.id   02b960b111675d1cd903a9e33181ae8f
#
_cell.length_a   1.000
_cell.length_b   1.000
_cell.length_c   1.000
_cell.angle_alpha   90.00
_cell.angle_beta   90.00
_cell.angle_gamma   90.00
#
_symmetry.space_group_name_H-M   'P 1'
#
loop_
_entity.id
_entity.type
_entity.pdbx_description
1 polymer ?
#
loop_
_entity_poly.entity_id
_entity_poly.type
_entity_poly.pdbx_seq_one_letter_code
_entity_poly.pdbx_strand_id
1 'polypeptide(L)'
;MKSGENSAAIRLGIMSKRAILGGILFTMLALLLASCQKAEKGPPNVAENRKLADHSKEFEKKIHKVADGVYSAVGYGIANVIMLVGKDGVIIVDTMTTIEEGNEVWNDLRKLTPLPLKAIIYTHFHPDHIFGASAFAGKNAPGIYAHESLDDSVSRAVSETAPINGSRSMRMYGNFLDKKSMINVGIGPFLGLGPDSTLGYIKPTKTFHDRMKANVAGIPFELIHAPGETDDQIYVWLPDRKILLCGDNLYKSFPNLYTIRGTWFRSLKNWYRSVDIIRALRPEYLVPSHGKPIIGAAAIYQIATDYRDAIQYVHDQSLRGINQGMTPDELADNIILPAHLAQSPYLQEFYGKVSWSARSMLSGTMGWFSGDSADLQPLPVKEKARMIADISGGEAKLLEHAKRYIEKGNPQAALELSGYAIRLNPENSEARTIRIKALTLLGERESNANARHYYLTEALEIRDQFVAKTLLKPTLQTIHGFSLPFFFDQMAANLDPKASADVDKRVGIQFADTGEAFTIHVRRGVAEIIPKLADHLDMLVQADSLKWKEMLGKLRSPVTTLASFDYPKGNAVSFALFLKLFEAPPIRLPFENKNP
;
A
#
# COMPACT_ATOMS: atom_id res chain seq x y z
N MET A 1 71.32 20.83 -41.65
CA MET A 1 70.22 21.75 -42.03
C MET A 1 68.98 20.93 -42.27
N LYS A 2 67.88 21.30 -41.66
CA LYS A 2 66.54 20.68 -41.63
C LYS A 2 66.38 19.51 -40.66
N SER A 3 66.03 19.80 -39.43
CA SER A 3 65.20 18.94 -38.54
C SER A 3 64.77 19.80 -37.34
N GLY A 4 63.63 20.42 -37.38
CA GLY A 4 63.22 21.30 -36.28
C GLY A 4 61.82 21.88 -36.30
N GLU A 5 60.86 21.36 -37.09
CA GLU A 5 59.51 21.97 -37.17
C GLU A 5 58.30 21.07 -37.00
N ASN A 6 58.48 19.82 -36.55
CA ASN A 6 57.34 18.87 -36.38
C ASN A 6 56.95 18.53 -34.94
N SER A 7 57.55 19.19 -33.93
CA SER A 7 57.26 18.86 -32.54
C SER A 7 56.26 19.81 -31.85
N ALA A 8 55.97 21.01 -32.38
CA ALA A 8 55.09 21.98 -31.77
C ALA A 8 53.60 21.79 -32.10
N ALA A 9 53.29 21.29 -33.31
CA ALA A 9 51.91 21.10 -33.78
C ALA A 9 51.18 19.95 -33.08
N ILE A 10 51.92 18.90 -32.66
CA ILE A 10 51.33 17.74 -31.95
C ILE A 10 51.00 18.06 -30.49
N ARG A 11 51.73 18.97 -29.84
CA ARG A 11 51.43 19.35 -28.44
C ARG A 11 50.24 20.31 -28.30
N LEU A 12 49.94 21.16 -29.29
CA LEU A 12 48.73 22.00 -29.26
C LEU A 12 47.43 21.22 -29.52
N GLY A 13 47.48 20.17 -30.36
CA GLY A 13 46.32 19.34 -30.63
C GLY A 13 45.87 18.46 -29.43
N ILE A 14 46.79 18.08 -28.58
CA ILE A 14 46.48 17.23 -27.37
C ILE A 14 45.96 18.10 -26.23
N MET A 15 46.41 19.33 -26.06
CA MET A 15 45.88 20.22 -25.03
C MET A 15 44.46 20.72 -25.33
N SER A 16 44.09 20.92 -26.61
CA SER A 16 42.72 21.32 -26.98
C SER A 16 41.68 20.20 -26.78
N LYS A 17 42.05 18.94 -27.05
CA LYS A 17 41.13 17.81 -26.82
C LYS A 17 40.88 17.48 -25.34
N ARG A 18 41.87 17.69 -24.47
CA ARG A 18 41.71 17.52 -23.01
C ARG A 18 40.88 18.63 -22.38
N ALA A 19 40.98 19.87 -22.86
CA ALA A 19 40.17 20.97 -22.38
C ALA A 19 38.69 20.83 -22.82
N ILE A 20 38.44 20.31 -24.03
CA ILE A 20 37.07 20.09 -24.53
C ILE A 20 36.43 18.90 -23.80
N LEU A 21 37.15 17.80 -23.54
CA LEU A 21 36.64 16.67 -22.77
C LEU A 21 36.39 17.04 -21.28
N GLY A 22 37.24 17.83 -20.68
CA GLY A 22 37.06 18.33 -19.32
C GLY A 22 35.86 19.29 -19.19
N GLY A 23 35.63 20.14 -20.18
CA GLY A 23 34.47 21.03 -20.24
C GLY A 23 33.14 20.27 -20.43
N ILE A 24 33.12 19.25 -21.27
CA ILE A 24 31.91 18.42 -21.50
C ILE A 24 31.61 17.54 -20.26
N LEU A 25 32.63 17.01 -19.59
CA LEU A 25 32.44 16.24 -18.36
C LEU A 25 31.96 17.12 -17.19
N PHE A 26 32.45 18.37 -17.10
CA PHE A 26 32.02 19.31 -16.06
C PHE A 26 30.61 19.84 -16.31
N THR A 27 30.21 20.06 -17.57
CA THR A 27 28.83 20.43 -17.92
C THR A 27 27.86 19.28 -17.77
N MET A 28 28.24 18.03 -18.07
CA MET A 28 27.42 16.85 -17.78
C MET A 28 27.29 16.58 -16.27
N LEU A 29 28.36 16.76 -15.49
CA LEU A 29 28.31 16.63 -14.04
C LEU A 29 27.50 17.75 -13.39
N ALA A 30 27.57 19.00 -13.90
CA ALA A 30 26.75 20.12 -13.46
C ALA A 30 25.27 19.93 -13.82
N LEU A 31 24.96 19.35 -14.96
CA LEU A 31 23.60 18.97 -15.38
C LEU A 31 23.04 17.78 -14.56
N LEU A 32 23.89 16.82 -14.17
CA LEU A 32 23.51 15.72 -13.27
C LEU A 32 23.32 16.20 -11.82
N LEU A 33 24.11 17.18 -11.36
CA LEU A 33 23.94 17.79 -10.03
C LEU A 33 22.76 18.77 -9.97
N ALA A 34 22.44 19.45 -11.08
CA ALA A 34 21.25 20.29 -11.19
C ALA A 34 19.93 19.49 -11.26
N SER A 35 19.98 18.20 -11.68
CA SER A 35 18.81 17.32 -11.65
C SER A 35 18.53 16.70 -10.27
N CYS A 36 19.46 16.79 -9.31
CA CYS A 36 19.29 16.31 -7.94
C CYS A 36 18.75 17.36 -6.94
N GLN A 37 18.55 18.59 -7.37
CA GLN A 37 17.94 19.65 -6.54
C GLN A 37 16.61 20.12 -7.11
N LYS A 38 15.67 19.21 -7.42
CA LYS A 38 14.26 19.60 -7.47
C LYS A 38 13.66 19.37 -6.10
N ALA A 39 13.73 20.45 -5.30
CA ALA A 39 13.03 20.60 -4.05
C ALA A 39 11.55 20.23 -4.16
N GLU A 40 11.07 19.54 -3.15
CA GLU A 40 9.69 19.40 -2.72
C GLU A 40 8.87 20.68 -2.98
N LYS A 41 8.22 20.75 -4.12
CA LYS A 41 7.19 21.76 -4.38
C LYS A 41 5.88 21.02 -4.48
N GLY A 42 5.18 20.93 -3.35
CA GLY A 42 3.77 20.56 -3.32
C GLY A 42 2.94 21.38 -4.33
N PRO A 43 1.70 20.99 -4.64
CA PRO A 43 0.86 21.78 -5.51
C PRO A 43 0.80 23.21 -4.99
N PRO A 44 1.12 24.25 -5.81
CA PRO A 44 1.17 25.61 -5.34
C PRO A 44 -0.21 26.05 -4.82
N ASN A 45 -0.24 26.61 -3.61
CA ASN A 45 -1.43 27.19 -2.97
C ASN A 45 -2.59 26.22 -2.69
N VAL A 46 -2.30 25.01 -2.18
CA VAL A 46 -3.35 24.12 -1.66
C VAL A 46 -3.91 24.69 -0.35
N ALA A 47 -5.22 24.92 -0.31
CA ALA A 47 -5.88 25.39 0.90
C ALA A 47 -5.93 24.30 1.98
N GLU A 48 -5.72 24.72 3.23
CA GLU A 48 -5.84 23.83 4.39
C GLU A 48 -7.31 23.45 4.63
N ASN A 49 -7.56 22.16 4.83
CA ASN A 49 -8.87 21.70 5.30
C ASN A 49 -8.91 21.72 6.84
N ARG A 50 -9.61 22.69 7.42
CA ARG A 50 -9.66 22.89 8.89
C ARG A 50 -10.21 21.68 9.64
N LYS A 51 -11.23 21.00 9.09
CA LYS A 51 -11.82 19.83 9.73
C LYS A 51 -10.79 18.70 9.86
N LEU A 52 -10.02 18.45 8.80
CA LEU A 52 -8.94 17.47 8.82
C LEU A 52 -7.76 17.92 9.68
N ALA A 53 -7.42 19.21 9.68
CA ALA A 53 -6.36 19.77 10.54
C ALA A 53 -6.71 19.63 12.05
N ASP A 54 -7.97 19.89 12.44
CA ASP A 54 -8.43 19.69 13.80
C ASP A 54 -8.35 18.22 14.24
N HIS A 55 -8.58 17.30 13.32
CA HIS A 55 -8.45 15.86 13.57
C HIS A 55 -7.00 15.44 13.87
N SER A 56 -5.99 16.19 13.44
CA SER A 56 -4.57 15.92 13.75
C SER A 56 -4.28 15.91 15.27
N LYS A 57 -5.09 16.55 16.09
CA LYS A 57 -4.98 16.54 17.55
C LYS A 57 -5.14 15.12 18.13
N GLU A 58 -5.75 14.20 17.38
CA GLU A 58 -5.88 12.79 17.77
C GLU A 58 -4.54 12.05 17.71
N PHE A 59 -3.61 12.55 16.90
CA PHE A 59 -2.33 11.90 16.56
C PHE A 59 -1.12 12.66 17.11
N GLU A 60 -1.28 13.51 18.13
CA GLU A 60 -0.14 14.15 18.78
C GLU A 60 0.82 13.11 19.35
N LYS A 61 2.11 13.24 19.01
CA LYS A 61 3.14 12.28 19.42
C LYS A 61 3.28 12.23 20.94
N LYS A 62 2.82 11.13 21.54
CA LYS A 62 2.81 10.95 22.99
C LYS A 62 2.68 9.48 23.39
N ILE A 63 3.36 9.10 24.48
CA ILE A 63 3.12 7.83 25.16
C ILE A 63 2.02 8.05 26.21
N HIS A 64 0.86 7.44 25.97
CA HIS A 64 -0.27 7.48 26.88
C HIS A 64 -0.18 6.32 27.89
N LYS A 65 -0.18 6.62 29.19
CA LYS A 65 -0.41 5.62 30.23
C LYS A 65 -1.91 5.30 30.25
N VAL A 66 -2.27 4.11 29.79
CA VAL A 66 -3.66 3.62 29.77
C VAL A 66 -4.09 3.17 31.16
N ALA A 67 -3.26 2.34 31.77
CA ALA A 67 -3.40 1.82 33.13
C ALA A 67 -1.99 1.46 33.65
N ASP A 68 -1.88 0.96 34.88
CA ASP A 68 -0.58 0.55 35.42
C ASP A 68 0.06 -0.54 34.54
N GLY A 69 1.29 -0.28 34.05
CA GLY A 69 2.01 -1.19 33.16
C GLY A 69 1.40 -1.34 31.76
N VAL A 70 0.46 -0.48 31.33
CA VAL A 70 -0.08 -0.47 29.96
C VAL A 70 0.11 0.91 29.35
N TYR A 71 0.83 0.95 28.23
CA TYR A 71 1.20 2.19 27.54
C TYR A 71 0.88 2.07 26.06
N SER A 72 0.32 3.14 25.48
CA SER A 72 0.09 3.28 24.03
C SER A 72 0.91 4.44 23.50
N ALA A 73 1.83 4.15 22.59
CA ALA A 73 2.65 5.15 21.90
C ALA A 73 1.92 5.62 20.64
N VAL A 74 1.34 6.81 20.68
CA VAL A 74 0.55 7.43 19.61
C VAL A 74 1.42 8.45 18.86
N GLY A 75 1.25 8.55 17.52
CA GLY A 75 1.83 9.64 16.72
C GLY A 75 3.28 9.43 16.30
N TYR A 76 3.84 8.25 16.45
CA TYR A 76 5.17 7.88 15.97
C TYR A 76 5.18 7.48 14.49
N GLY A 77 4.05 7.04 13.96
CA GLY A 77 3.76 6.69 12.60
C GLY A 77 2.25 6.57 12.42
N ILE A 78 1.77 5.90 11.38
CA ILE A 78 0.34 5.75 11.13
C ILE A 78 -0.34 4.91 12.22
N ALA A 79 0.26 3.80 12.67
CA ALA A 79 -0.25 2.96 13.75
C ALA A 79 0.38 3.31 15.11
N ASN A 80 -0.17 2.75 16.17
CA ASN A 80 0.34 2.81 17.52
C ASN A 80 1.19 1.57 17.84
N VAL A 81 2.08 1.70 18.82
CA VAL A 81 2.70 0.56 19.50
C VAL A 81 2.18 0.51 20.94
N ILE A 82 1.71 -0.67 21.36
CA ILE A 82 1.21 -0.85 22.72
C ILE A 82 2.20 -1.72 23.50
N MET A 83 2.63 -1.23 24.68
CA MET A 83 3.53 -1.95 25.57
C MET A 83 2.80 -2.38 26.84
N LEU A 84 2.88 -3.68 27.14
CA LEU A 84 2.42 -4.27 28.40
C LEU A 84 3.64 -4.63 29.25
N VAL A 85 3.74 -4.07 30.45
CA VAL A 85 4.84 -4.30 31.40
C VAL A 85 4.41 -5.33 32.45
N GLY A 86 5.09 -6.46 32.47
CA GLY A 86 4.86 -7.55 33.41
C GLY A 86 5.89 -7.60 34.54
N LYS A 87 5.99 -8.75 35.19
CA LYS A 87 6.89 -8.96 36.35
C LYS A 87 8.36 -9.04 35.96
N ASP A 88 8.66 -9.74 34.86
CA ASP A 88 10.02 -10.07 34.42
C ASP A 88 10.28 -9.76 32.93
N GLY A 89 9.40 -9.01 32.29
CA GLY A 89 9.51 -8.63 30.90
C GLY A 89 8.36 -7.78 30.40
N VAL A 90 8.44 -7.45 29.11
CA VAL A 90 7.41 -6.68 28.41
C VAL A 90 6.86 -7.46 27.23
N ILE A 91 5.62 -7.16 26.85
CA ILE A 91 4.96 -7.59 25.61
C ILE A 91 4.76 -6.35 24.76
N ILE A 92 5.06 -6.41 23.48
CA ILE A 92 4.76 -5.38 22.48
C ILE A 92 3.61 -5.87 21.61
N VAL A 93 2.62 -5.03 21.38
CA VAL A 93 1.52 -5.29 20.45
C VAL A 93 1.61 -4.27 19.32
N ASP A 94 1.73 -4.77 18.09
CA ASP A 94 2.06 -4.09 16.84
C ASP A 94 3.45 -3.39 16.85
N THR A 95 4.03 -3.17 15.67
CA THR A 95 5.46 -2.87 15.58
C THR A 95 5.83 -1.76 14.59
N MET A 96 4.87 -0.96 14.13
CA MET A 96 5.05 0.10 13.13
C MET A 96 5.30 -0.41 11.69
N THR A 97 5.39 0.54 10.73
CA THR A 97 5.56 0.26 9.29
C THR A 97 7.00 -0.08 8.93
N THR A 98 7.98 0.49 9.63
CA THR A 98 9.40 0.41 9.28
C THR A 98 10.27 0.14 10.50
N ILE A 99 11.49 -0.34 10.24
CA ILE A 99 12.50 -0.51 11.30
C ILE A 99 12.85 0.84 11.93
N GLU A 100 12.90 1.91 11.16
CA GLU A 100 13.23 3.25 11.62
C GLU A 100 12.19 3.77 12.64
N GLU A 101 10.89 3.69 12.30
CA GLU A 101 9.79 4.03 13.21
C GLU A 101 9.80 3.12 14.45
N GLY A 102 9.99 1.81 14.25
CA GLY A 102 10.11 0.83 15.32
C GLY A 102 11.23 1.17 16.30
N ASN A 103 12.42 1.54 15.81
CA ASN A 103 13.55 1.96 16.65
C ASN A 103 13.24 3.23 17.45
N GLU A 104 12.59 4.23 16.81
CA GLU A 104 12.26 5.47 17.48
C GLU A 104 11.31 5.22 18.67
N VAL A 105 10.20 4.53 18.43
CA VAL A 105 9.21 4.25 19.48
C VAL A 105 9.76 3.32 20.55
N TRP A 106 10.56 2.31 20.16
CA TRP A 106 11.17 1.39 21.12
C TRP A 106 12.15 2.09 22.05
N ASN A 107 12.98 3.00 21.53
CA ASN A 107 13.89 3.81 22.33
C ASN A 107 13.16 4.65 23.38
N ASP A 108 11.99 5.20 23.06
CA ASP A 108 11.18 5.98 24.01
C ASP A 108 10.47 5.07 25.03
N LEU A 109 9.90 3.95 24.61
CA LEU A 109 9.24 2.98 25.50
C LEU A 109 10.21 2.37 26.52
N ARG A 110 11.46 2.10 26.12
CA ARG A 110 12.49 1.55 27.02
C ARG A 110 12.90 2.50 28.14
N LYS A 111 12.61 3.78 28.04
CA LYS A 111 12.83 4.73 29.14
C LYS A 111 11.88 4.49 30.32
N LEU A 112 10.74 3.81 30.08
CA LEU A 112 9.75 3.49 31.11
C LEU A 112 10.10 2.25 31.93
N THR A 113 10.88 1.31 31.37
CA THR A 113 11.27 0.08 32.05
C THR A 113 12.51 -0.54 31.40
N PRO A 114 13.45 -1.09 32.22
CA PRO A 114 14.61 -1.82 31.71
C PRO A 114 14.32 -3.29 31.40
N LEU A 115 13.09 -3.77 31.64
CA LEU A 115 12.73 -5.18 31.51
C LEU A 115 12.86 -5.67 30.05
N PRO A 116 13.29 -6.94 29.83
CA PRO A 116 13.50 -7.49 28.50
C PRO A 116 12.18 -7.75 27.75
N LEU A 117 12.23 -7.67 26.42
CA LEU A 117 11.13 -8.10 25.57
C LEU A 117 10.95 -9.62 25.65
N LYS A 118 9.74 -10.09 25.89
CA LYS A 118 9.36 -11.52 25.98
C LYS A 118 8.46 -11.97 24.86
N ALA A 119 7.61 -11.09 24.35
CA ALA A 119 6.71 -11.40 23.25
C ALA A 119 6.39 -10.17 22.38
N ILE A 120 6.09 -10.46 21.12
CA ILE A 120 5.42 -9.54 20.19
C ILE A 120 4.06 -10.17 19.84
N ILE A 121 3.01 -9.37 19.72
CA ILE A 121 1.70 -9.80 19.25
C ILE A 121 1.36 -8.93 18.03
N TYR A 122 1.09 -9.53 16.88
CA TYR A 122 0.55 -8.85 15.72
C TYR A 122 -0.97 -8.92 15.76
N THR A 123 -1.62 -7.77 15.64
CA THR A 123 -3.09 -7.74 15.57
C THR A 123 -3.60 -8.24 14.23
N HIS A 124 -2.90 -7.94 13.13
CA HIS A 124 -3.22 -8.38 11.78
C HIS A 124 -2.07 -8.08 10.80
N PHE A 125 -2.21 -8.50 9.53
CA PHE A 125 -1.13 -8.52 8.54
C PHE A 125 -0.76 -7.16 7.92
N HIS A 126 -1.48 -6.06 8.17
CA HIS A 126 -1.15 -4.79 7.53
C HIS A 126 0.27 -4.32 7.86
N PRO A 127 0.94 -3.64 6.91
CA PRO A 127 2.36 -3.27 7.05
C PRO A 127 2.70 -2.47 8.31
N ASP A 128 1.83 -1.60 8.72
CA ASP A 128 2.00 -0.70 9.85
C ASP A 128 1.91 -1.38 11.24
N HIS A 129 1.57 -2.67 11.25
CA HIS A 129 1.51 -3.47 12.47
C HIS A 129 2.66 -4.48 12.58
N ILE A 130 3.30 -4.86 11.45
CA ILE A 130 4.22 -5.99 11.43
C ILE A 130 5.62 -5.69 10.88
N PHE A 131 5.81 -4.63 10.08
CA PHE A 131 7.07 -4.47 9.34
C PHE A 131 8.19 -3.75 10.11
N GLY A 132 7.90 -3.24 11.31
CA GLY A 132 8.94 -2.74 12.22
C GLY A 132 9.48 -3.77 13.23
N ALA A 133 9.05 -5.03 13.18
CA ALA A 133 9.30 -6.04 14.21
C ALA A 133 10.79 -6.27 14.53
N SER A 134 11.68 -6.22 13.55
CA SER A 134 13.11 -6.40 13.74
C SER A 134 13.74 -5.34 14.66
N ALA A 135 13.14 -4.14 14.75
CA ALA A 135 13.61 -3.09 15.67
C ALA A 135 13.45 -3.47 17.14
N PHE A 136 12.42 -4.26 17.44
CA PHE A 136 12.10 -4.68 18.81
C PHE A 136 12.80 -6.00 19.18
N ALA A 137 12.86 -6.95 18.26
CA ALA A 137 13.27 -8.33 18.53
C ALA A 137 14.74 -8.46 19.01
N GLY A 138 15.64 -7.58 18.54
CA GLY A 138 17.06 -7.63 18.91
C GLY A 138 17.72 -8.97 18.57
N LYS A 139 18.73 -9.37 19.40
CA LYS A 139 19.45 -10.64 19.22
C LYS A 139 18.68 -11.86 19.77
N ASN A 140 17.78 -11.65 20.72
CA ASN A 140 17.00 -12.71 21.36
C ASN A 140 15.58 -12.64 20.77
N ALA A 141 15.29 -13.52 19.82
CA ALA A 141 13.96 -13.56 19.19
C ALA A 141 12.88 -13.84 20.24
N PRO A 142 11.94 -12.91 20.47
CA PRO A 142 10.80 -13.12 21.36
C PRO A 142 9.83 -14.11 20.73
N GLY A 143 8.89 -14.65 21.52
CA GLY A 143 7.73 -15.36 20.96
C GLY A 143 6.85 -14.39 20.20
N ILE A 144 6.51 -14.70 18.94
CA ILE A 144 5.65 -13.85 18.11
C ILE A 144 4.31 -14.53 17.93
N TYR A 145 3.26 -13.87 18.41
CA TYR A 145 1.89 -14.37 18.40
C TYR A 145 1.07 -13.71 17.30
N ALA A 146 0.27 -14.49 16.58
CA ALA A 146 -0.65 -14.00 15.57
C ALA A 146 -1.74 -15.04 15.25
N HIS A 147 -2.75 -14.64 14.47
CA HIS A 147 -3.67 -15.60 13.85
C HIS A 147 -2.92 -16.48 12.84
N GLU A 148 -3.35 -17.74 12.68
CA GLU A 148 -2.67 -18.70 11.81
C GLU A 148 -2.63 -18.29 10.33
N SER A 149 -3.62 -17.52 9.85
CA SER A 149 -3.70 -17.06 8.46
C SER A 149 -2.89 -15.78 8.17
N LEU A 150 -2.17 -15.22 9.15
CA LEU A 150 -1.44 -13.97 8.97
C LEU A 150 -0.37 -14.08 7.88
N ASP A 151 0.44 -15.13 7.91
CA ASP A 151 1.56 -15.31 6.98
C ASP A 151 1.10 -15.49 5.52
N ASP A 152 0.00 -16.21 5.32
CA ASP A 152 -0.67 -16.37 4.01
C ASP A 152 -1.22 -15.02 3.53
N SER A 153 -1.81 -14.24 4.43
CA SER A 153 -2.33 -12.90 4.14
C SER A 153 -1.22 -11.92 3.74
N VAL A 154 -0.07 -11.95 4.43
CA VAL A 154 1.14 -11.18 4.06
C VAL A 154 1.62 -11.59 2.66
N SER A 155 1.79 -12.88 2.43
CA SER A 155 2.26 -13.42 1.15
C SER A 155 1.35 -12.98 0.00
N ARG A 156 0.05 -13.12 0.17
CA ARG A 156 -0.96 -12.71 -0.80
C ARG A 156 -0.97 -11.19 -1.05
N ALA A 157 -0.85 -10.37 0.01
CA ALA A 157 -0.89 -8.91 -0.13
C ALA A 157 0.29 -8.33 -0.89
N VAL A 158 1.47 -8.96 -0.79
CA VAL A 158 2.70 -8.46 -1.42
C VAL A 158 3.03 -9.16 -2.75
N SER A 159 2.28 -10.20 -3.19
CA SER A 159 2.59 -10.97 -4.40
C SER A 159 1.94 -10.42 -5.67
N GLU A 160 0.66 -10.65 -5.87
CA GLU A 160 0.02 -10.55 -7.19
C GLU A 160 -0.13 -9.11 -7.69
N THR A 161 -0.63 -8.21 -6.84
CA THR A 161 -0.94 -6.83 -7.21
C THR A 161 -0.06 -5.81 -6.47
N ALA A 162 1.03 -6.24 -5.84
CA ALA A 162 1.90 -5.39 -5.03
C ALA A 162 2.36 -4.10 -5.73
N PRO A 163 2.79 -4.11 -7.01
CA PRO A 163 3.25 -2.88 -7.67
C PRO A 163 2.15 -1.81 -7.75
N ILE A 164 0.93 -2.19 -8.17
CA ILE A 164 -0.17 -1.24 -8.31
C ILE A 164 -0.76 -0.85 -6.95
N ASN A 165 -0.85 -1.79 -6.00
CA ASN A 165 -1.29 -1.49 -4.64
C ASN A 165 -0.33 -0.52 -3.95
N GLY A 166 0.98 -0.71 -4.11
CA GLY A 166 1.99 0.21 -3.61
C GLY A 166 1.88 1.60 -4.23
N SER A 167 1.73 1.70 -5.55
CA SER A 167 1.52 2.96 -6.24
C SER A 167 0.26 3.70 -5.74
N ARG A 168 -0.86 2.99 -5.61
CA ARG A 168 -2.11 3.55 -5.08
C ARG A 168 -2.00 3.92 -3.60
N SER A 169 -1.24 3.16 -2.81
CA SER A 169 -0.97 3.49 -1.40
C SER A 169 -0.21 4.81 -1.28
N MET A 170 0.84 5.00 -2.09
CA MET A 170 1.60 6.26 -2.09
C MET A 170 0.72 7.48 -2.44
N ARG A 171 -0.27 7.32 -3.35
CA ARG A 171 -1.27 8.37 -3.62
C ARG A 171 -2.23 8.55 -2.45
N MET A 172 -2.78 7.47 -1.93
CA MET A 172 -3.78 7.46 -0.86
C MET A 172 -3.27 8.09 0.44
N TYR A 173 -2.00 7.84 0.77
CA TYR A 173 -1.37 8.37 1.97
C TYR A 173 -0.58 9.67 1.74
N GLY A 174 -0.51 10.14 0.51
CA GLY A 174 0.12 11.44 0.20
C GLY A 174 1.62 11.50 0.39
N ASN A 175 2.35 10.38 0.24
CA ASN A 175 3.80 10.30 0.51
C ASN A 175 4.66 11.21 -0.39
N PHE A 176 4.12 11.73 -1.49
CA PHE A 176 4.78 12.70 -2.37
C PHE A 176 4.34 14.14 -2.13
N LEU A 177 3.39 14.37 -1.23
CA LEU A 177 2.90 15.71 -0.87
C LEU A 177 3.75 16.31 0.23
N ASP A 178 3.84 17.66 0.24
CA ASP A 178 4.38 18.37 1.39
C ASP A 178 3.45 18.26 2.61
N LYS A 179 4.00 18.50 3.80
CA LYS A 179 3.26 18.35 5.08
C LYS A 179 1.98 19.21 5.15
N LYS A 180 1.99 20.41 4.54
CA LYS A 180 0.83 21.31 4.53
C LYS A 180 -0.30 20.77 3.65
N SER A 181 0.04 20.18 2.52
CA SER A 181 -0.92 19.58 1.59
C SER A 181 -1.45 18.25 2.13
N MET A 182 -0.61 17.43 2.77
CA MET A 182 -0.97 16.13 3.34
C MET A 182 -1.85 16.29 4.60
N ILE A 183 -1.47 17.14 5.58
CA ILE A 183 -2.11 17.35 6.89
C ILE A 183 -1.94 16.14 7.82
N ASN A 184 -2.74 15.08 7.66
CA ASN A 184 -2.65 13.78 8.31
C ASN A 184 -3.28 12.70 7.40
N VAL A 185 -3.18 11.43 7.74
CA VAL A 185 -3.67 10.31 6.91
C VAL A 185 -4.99 9.70 7.40
N GLY A 186 -5.75 10.45 8.20
CA GLY A 186 -7.11 10.08 8.66
C GLY A 186 -7.16 9.19 9.89
N ILE A 187 -6.16 8.35 10.11
CA ILE A 187 -6.01 7.45 11.29
C ILE A 187 -4.63 7.56 11.95
N GLY A 188 -3.75 8.39 11.41
CA GLY A 188 -2.42 8.65 11.93
C GLY A 188 -1.85 9.93 11.33
N PRO A 189 -0.67 10.40 11.79
CA PRO A 189 -0.07 11.64 11.31
C PRO A 189 0.50 11.49 9.89
N PHE A 190 1.08 10.34 9.53
CA PHE A 190 1.70 10.05 8.23
C PHE A 190 1.93 8.54 8.07
N LEU A 191 2.11 8.07 6.84
CA LEU A 191 2.66 6.75 6.55
C LEU A 191 4.18 6.88 6.34
N GLY A 192 4.97 6.29 7.22
CA GLY A 192 6.42 6.47 7.31
C GLY A 192 7.22 5.74 6.22
N LEU A 193 6.79 5.84 4.95
CA LEU A 193 7.47 5.24 3.82
C LEU A 193 8.23 6.28 3.02
N GLY A 194 9.55 6.09 2.92
CA GLY A 194 10.46 6.94 2.17
C GLY A 194 11.60 6.13 1.52
N PRO A 195 12.52 6.80 0.80
CA PRO A 195 13.63 6.13 0.11
C PRO A 195 14.57 5.34 1.02
N ASP A 196 14.64 5.73 2.29
CA ASP A 196 15.52 5.14 3.30
C ASP A 196 14.78 4.19 4.25
N SER A 197 13.50 3.97 4.04
CA SER A 197 12.68 3.07 4.84
C SER A 197 13.03 1.62 4.59
N THR A 198 13.15 0.85 5.68
CA THR A 198 13.44 -0.59 5.64
C THR A 198 12.37 -1.40 6.35
N LEU A 199 12.12 -2.61 5.84
CA LEU A 199 11.14 -3.55 6.38
C LEU A 199 11.81 -4.63 7.21
N GLY A 200 11.24 -4.96 8.36
CA GLY A 200 11.76 -5.94 9.29
C GLY A 200 10.72 -6.94 9.78
N TYR A 201 9.95 -7.53 8.86
CA TYR A 201 8.99 -8.58 9.19
C TYR A 201 9.66 -9.80 9.78
N ILE A 202 9.10 -10.35 10.84
CA ILE A 202 9.49 -11.63 11.45
C ILE A 202 8.24 -12.50 11.53
N LYS A 203 8.35 -13.73 11.00
CA LYS A 203 7.24 -14.69 11.00
C LYS A 203 6.74 -15.00 12.40
N PRO A 204 5.42 -15.18 12.59
CA PRO A 204 4.86 -15.70 13.83
C PRO A 204 5.46 -17.05 14.20
N THR A 205 5.71 -17.24 15.49
CA THR A 205 6.21 -18.51 16.06
C THR A 205 5.16 -19.22 16.89
N LYS A 206 4.05 -18.52 17.19
CA LYS A 206 2.90 -19.05 17.96
C LYS A 206 1.62 -18.55 17.33
N THR A 207 0.90 -19.46 16.69
CA THR A 207 -0.36 -19.17 16.00
C THR A 207 -1.54 -19.87 16.64
N PHE A 208 -2.74 -19.39 16.37
CA PHE A 208 -3.99 -19.95 16.85
C PHE A 208 -5.11 -19.70 15.82
N HIS A 209 -6.21 -20.43 15.95
CA HIS A 209 -7.39 -20.31 15.08
C HIS A 209 -8.47 -19.40 15.68
N ASP A 210 -9.22 -19.85 16.68
CA ASP A 210 -10.33 -19.08 17.26
C ASP A 210 -9.93 -18.26 18.48
N ARG A 211 -9.31 -18.93 19.48
CA ARG A 211 -8.92 -18.32 20.76
C ARG A 211 -7.68 -18.99 21.34
N MET A 212 -6.86 -18.19 22.01
CA MET A 212 -5.70 -18.68 22.74
C MET A 212 -5.59 -17.94 24.07
N LYS A 213 -5.46 -18.68 25.19
CA LYS A 213 -5.05 -18.10 26.48
C LYS A 213 -3.56 -18.30 26.67
N ALA A 214 -2.89 -17.26 27.13
CA ALA A 214 -1.46 -17.30 27.42
C ALA A 214 -1.12 -16.47 28.66
N ASN A 215 0.05 -16.75 29.21
CA ASN A 215 0.64 -15.93 30.28
C ASN A 215 2.11 -15.70 29.90
N VAL A 216 2.47 -14.45 29.66
CA VAL A 216 3.82 -14.03 29.32
C VAL A 216 4.24 -12.91 30.25
N ALA A 217 5.46 -12.99 30.77
CA ALA A 217 5.98 -12.02 31.74
C ALA A 217 5.08 -11.83 32.99
N GLY A 218 4.28 -12.83 33.35
CA GLY A 218 3.30 -12.76 34.44
C GLY A 218 2.02 -12.00 34.10
N ILE A 219 1.77 -11.70 32.82
CA ILE A 219 0.54 -11.08 32.32
C ILE A 219 -0.34 -12.18 31.70
N PRO A 220 -1.48 -12.53 32.29
CA PRO A 220 -2.47 -13.38 31.65
C PRO A 220 -3.25 -12.58 30.59
N PHE A 221 -3.41 -13.13 29.40
CA PHE A 221 -4.21 -12.55 28.33
C PHE A 221 -4.89 -13.62 27.48
N GLU A 222 -5.92 -13.21 26.76
CA GLU A 222 -6.63 -14.02 25.77
C GLU A 222 -6.53 -13.33 24.40
N LEU A 223 -6.08 -14.08 23.39
CA LEU A 223 -6.16 -13.70 21.99
C LEU A 223 -7.49 -14.22 21.43
N ILE A 224 -8.21 -13.36 20.72
CA ILE A 224 -9.54 -13.65 20.19
C ILE A 224 -9.55 -13.33 18.70
N HIS A 225 -9.83 -14.29 17.85
CA HIS A 225 -10.04 -14.05 16.43
C HIS A 225 -11.28 -13.17 16.24
N ALA A 226 -11.11 -12.04 15.56
CA ALA A 226 -12.12 -11.01 15.40
C ALA A 226 -12.04 -10.40 13.98
N PRO A 227 -12.36 -11.19 12.92
CA PRO A 227 -12.24 -10.75 11.54
C PRO A 227 -13.08 -9.50 11.28
N GLY A 228 -12.48 -8.50 10.67
CA GLY A 228 -13.12 -7.21 10.43
C GLY A 228 -12.42 -6.43 9.33
N GLU A 229 -11.48 -5.55 9.67
CA GLU A 229 -10.68 -4.85 8.66
C GLU A 229 -9.93 -5.85 7.79
N THR A 230 -9.42 -6.92 8.39
CA THR A 230 -8.83 -8.08 7.72
C THR A 230 -9.39 -9.38 8.28
N ASP A 231 -9.24 -10.48 7.52
CA ASP A 231 -9.73 -11.79 7.94
C ASP A 231 -8.89 -12.40 9.07
N ASP A 232 -7.63 -12.00 9.24
CA ASP A 232 -6.70 -12.45 10.28
C ASP A 232 -6.70 -11.58 11.54
N GLN A 233 -7.55 -10.54 11.61
CA GLN A 233 -7.62 -9.60 12.72
C GLN A 233 -7.90 -10.30 14.05
N ILE A 234 -7.15 -9.92 15.11
CA ILE A 234 -7.35 -10.43 16.46
C ILE A 234 -7.52 -9.30 17.48
N TYR A 235 -8.10 -9.64 18.62
CA TYR A 235 -8.10 -8.84 19.84
C TYR A 235 -7.15 -9.42 20.87
N VAL A 236 -6.57 -8.52 21.71
CA VAL A 236 -5.83 -8.92 22.91
C VAL A 236 -6.63 -8.48 24.11
N TRP A 237 -7.18 -9.44 24.86
CA TRP A 237 -8.01 -9.22 26.01
C TRP A 237 -7.27 -9.51 27.32
N LEU A 238 -7.24 -8.56 28.25
CA LEU A 238 -6.71 -8.71 29.60
C LEU A 238 -7.90 -8.75 30.59
N PRO A 239 -8.46 -9.93 30.87
CA PRO A 239 -9.74 -10.06 31.61
C PRO A 239 -9.70 -9.49 33.01
N ASP A 240 -8.64 -9.75 33.78
CA ASP A 240 -8.50 -9.30 35.18
C ASP A 240 -8.41 -7.77 35.29
N ARG A 241 -8.11 -7.08 34.18
CA ARG A 241 -7.88 -5.64 34.10
C ARG A 241 -8.94 -4.92 33.27
N LYS A 242 -9.83 -5.67 32.62
CA LYS A 242 -10.85 -5.19 31.68
C LYS A 242 -10.26 -4.25 30.60
N ILE A 243 -9.08 -4.60 30.06
CA ILE A 243 -8.41 -3.86 29.00
C ILE A 243 -8.49 -4.68 27.72
N LEU A 244 -9.00 -4.07 26.66
CA LEU A 244 -9.09 -4.67 25.32
C LEU A 244 -8.26 -3.86 24.33
N LEU A 245 -7.32 -4.52 23.66
CA LEU A 245 -6.63 -3.98 22.48
C LEU A 245 -7.36 -4.50 21.26
N CYS A 246 -7.91 -3.59 20.45
CA CYS A 246 -8.87 -3.98 19.41
C CYS A 246 -8.31 -3.90 17.98
N GLY A 247 -6.99 -3.68 17.82
CA GLY A 247 -6.39 -3.52 16.50
C GLY A 247 -7.11 -2.42 15.72
N ASP A 248 -7.44 -2.70 14.47
CA ASP A 248 -8.07 -1.75 13.53
C ASP A 248 -9.58 -1.90 13.40
N ASN A 249 -10.19 -2.76 14.21
CA ASN A 249 -11.64 -2.93 14.16
C ASN A 249 -12.43 -1.74 14.72
N LEU A 250 -11.77 -0.82 15.44
CA LEU A 250 -12.34 0.44 15.89
C LEU A 250 -11.27 1.51 16.06
N TYR A 251 -11.46 2.66 15.42
CA TYR A 251 -10.65 3.88 15.55
C TYR A 251 -11.55 5.12 15.35
N LYS A 252 -11.01 6.32 15.61
CA LYS A 252 -11.81 7.56 15.57
C LYS A 252 -11.95 8.14 14.16
N SER A 253 -12.55 7.34 13.27
CA SER A 253 -12.97 7.72 11.92
C SER A 253 -14.00 6.70 11.43
N PHE A 254 -14.78 7.04 10.40
CA PHE A 254 -15.61 6.04 9.73
C PHE A 254 -14.71 4.91 9.19
N PRO A 255 -15.09 3.62 9.42
CA PRO A 255 -14.23 2.50 9.07
C PRO A 255 -13.96 2.41 7.58
N ASN A 256 -12.76 1.99 7.24
CA ASN A 256 -12.36 1.82 5.85
C ASN A 256 -12.89 0.49 5.28
N LEU A 257 -14.21 0.39 5.18
CA LEU A 257 -14.89 -0.83 4.68
C LEU A 257 -14.49 -1.18 3.25
N TYR A 258 -14.02 -0.18 2.49
CA TYR A 258 -13.33 -0.34 1.23
C TYR A 258 -12.18 0.66 1.11
N THR A 259 -10.99 0.19 0.79
CA THR A 259 -9.80 1.05 0.61
C THR A 259 -9.48 1.26 -0.88
N ILE A 260 -9.30 2.53 -1.27
CA ILE A 260 -9.06 2.93 -2.68
C ILE A 260 -7.70 2.49 -3.24
N ARG A 261 -6.74 2.09 -2.38
CA ARG A 261 -5.49 1.45 -2.83
C ARG A 261 -5.72 0.09 -3.47
N GLY A 262 -6.83 -0.55 -3.16
CA GLY A 262 -7.18 -1.92 -3.53
C GLY A 262 -7.09 -2.88 -2.34
N THR A 263 -8.08 -3.73 -2.22
CA THR A 263 -8.19 -4.77 -1.20
C THR A 263 -9.11 -5.88 -1.69
N TRP A 264 -8.99 -7.06 -1.11
CA TRP A 264 -10.06 -8.06 -1.19
C TRP A 264 -11.32 -7.54 -0.51
N PHE A 265 -12.46 -8.15 -0.82
CA PHE A 265 -13.72 -7.77 -0.20
C PHE A 265 -13.63 -7.94 1.32
N ARG A 266 -13.90 -6.85 2.04
CA ARG A 266 -14.00 -6.85 3.50
C ARG A 266 -15.43 -7.19 3.88
N SER A 267 -15.63 -8.25 4.66
CA SER A 267 -16.95 -8.66 5.10
C SER A 267 -17.48 -7.71 6.17
N LEU A 268 -18.37 -6.79 5.78
CA LEU A 268 -19.03 -5.88 6.72
C LEU A 268 -19.74 -6.67 7.82
N LYS A 269 -20.31 -7.83 7.48
CA LYS A 269 -20.99 -8.72 8.42
C LYS A 269 -20.05 -9.27 9.49
N ASN A 270 -18.86 -9.72 9.10
CA ASN A 270 -17.86 -10.17 10.07
C ASN A 270 -17.39 -9.00 10.95
N TRP A 271 -17.18 -7.82 10.33
CA TRP A 271 -16.70 -6.67 11.07
C TRP A 271 -17.65 -6.20 12.16
N TYR A 272 -18.95 -5.98 11.85
CA TYR A 272 -19.88 -5.57 12.91
C TYR A 272 -20.08 -6.65 13.98
N ARG A 273 -19.96 -7.94 13.65
CA ARG A 273 -19.96 -9.03 14.64
C ARG A 273 -18.73 -9.02 15.52
N SER A 274 -17.57 -8.67 14.98
CA SER A 274 -16.35 -8.48 15.79
C SER A 274 -16.47 -7.29 16.72
N VAL A 275 -17.14 -6.20 16.31
CA VAL A 275 -17.45 -5.09 17.24
C VAL A 275 -18.47 -5.53 18.31
N ASP A 276 -19.35 -6.48 18.04
CA ASP A 276 -20.23 -7.06 19.08
C ASP A 276 -19.42 -7.80 20.18
N ILE A 277 -18.23 -8.34 19.89
CA ILE A 277 -17.32 -8.90 20.90
C ILE A 277 -16.86 -7.81 21.87
N ILE A 278 -16.51 -6.60 21.37
CA ILE A 278 -16.15 -5.45 22.23
C ILE A 278 -17.31 -5.13 23.19
N ARG A 279 -18.53 -5.07 22.66
CA ARG A 279 -19.74 -4.79 23.44
C ARG A 279 -20.03 -5.85 24.50
N ALA A 280 -19.79 -7.12 24.18
CA ALA A 280 -20.01 -8.25 25.09
C ALA A 280 -18.97 -8.31 26.21
N LEU A 281 -17.70 -8.01 25.94
CA LEU A 281 -16.61 -8.01 26.92
C LEU A 281 -16.71 -6.86 27.92
N ARG A 282 -17.40 -5.76 27.59
CA ARG A 282 -17.55 -4.58 28.44
C ARG A 282 -16.21 -4.06 29.01
N PRO A 283 -15.21 -3.77 28.18
CA PRO A 283 -13.93 -3.28 28.65
C PRO A 283 -14.07 -1.92 29.35
N GLU A 284 -13.23 -1.67 30.35
CA GLU A 284 -13.08 -0.35 30.99
C GLU A 284 -12.08 0.52 30.22
N TYR A 285 -11.16 -0.14 29.47
CA TYR A 285 -10.17 0.51 28.63
C TYR A 285 -10.18 -0.17 27.25
N LEU A 286 -10.37 0.63 26.20
CA LEU A 286 -10.24 0.18 24.81
C LEU A 286 -9.05 0.88 24.18
N VAL A 287 -8.09 0.10 23.68
CA VAL A 287 -6.86 0.60 23.08
C VAL A 287 -6.84 0.21 21.61
N PRO A 288 -7.15 1.14 20.69
CA PRO A 288 -7.05 0.91 19.26
C PRO A 288 -5.59 0.97 18.79
N SER A 289 -5.31 0.35 17.65
CA SER A 289 -4.00 0.49 17.00
C SER A 289 -3.83 1.82 16.24
N HIS A 290 -4.84 2.69 16.24
CA HIS A 290 -4.80 4.06 15.71
C HIS A 290 -5.49 5.06 16.63
N GLY A 291 -4.80 6.19 16.90
CA GLY A 291 -5.33 7.26 17.74
C GLY A 291 -5.28 6.98 19.24
N LYS A 292 -6.03 7.74 20.01
CA LYS A 292 -5.94 7.75 21.49
C LYS A 292 -6.72 6.59 22.11
N PRO A 293 -6.26 6.05 23.28
CA PRO A 293 -7.04 5.11 24.09
C PRO A 293 -8.38 5.71 24.55
N ILE A 294 -9.39 4.86 24.66
CA ILE A 294 -10.73 5.22 25.13
C ILE A 294 -10.93 4.62 26.53
N ILE A 295 -11.39 5.44 27.46
CA ILE A 295 -11.54 5.06 28.88
C ILE A 295 -13.01 5.20 29.30
N GLY A 296 -13.51 4.21 30.03
CA GLY A 296 -14.84 4.16 30.60
C GLY A 296 -15.80 3.22 29.89
N ALA A 297 -16.25 2.18 30.58
CA ALA A 297 -17.06 1.10 30.04
C ALA A 297 -18.35 1.58 29.34
N ALA A 298 -19.02 2.58 29.89
CA ALA A 298 -20.25 3.14 29.28
C ALA A 298 -19.96 3.87 27.97
N ALA A 299 -18.90 4.70 27.92
CA ALA A 299 -18.50 5.42 26.72
C ALA A 299 -18.05 4.44 25.63
N ILE A 300 -17.22 3.44 25.97
CA ILE A 300 -16.75 2.41 25.04
C ILE A 300 -17.94 1.63 24.46
N TYR A 301 -18.90 1.25 25.30
CA TYR A 301 -20.09 0.53 24.84
C TYR A 301 -20.93 1.34 23.86
N GLN A 302 -21.13 2.64 24.13
CA GLN A 302 -21.89 3.53 23.24
C GLN A 302 -21.14 3.73 21.90
N ILE A 303 -19.83 4.03 21.96
CA ILE A 303 -18.99 4.19 20.75
C ILE A 303 -19.00 2.90 19.92
N ALA A 304 -18.79 1.75 20.54
CA ALA A 304 -18.84 0.46 19.86
C ALA A 304 -20.23 0.15 19.27
N THR A 305 -21.31 0.59 19.94
CA THR A 305 -22.67 0.44 19.42
C THR A 305 -22.89 1.31 18.17
N ASP A 306 -22.54 2.59 18.22
CA ASP A 306 -22.66 3.49 17.07
C ASP A 306 -21.80 3.00 15.88
N TYR A 307 -20.59 2.55 16.16
CA TYR A 307 -19.66 2.05 15.15
C TYR A 307 -20.19 0.77 14.46
N ARG A 308 -20.64 -0.17 15.28
CA ARG A 308 -21.28 -1.40 14.84
C ARG A 308 -22.54 -1.13 14.00
N ASP A 309 -23.39 -0.22 14.47
CA ASP A 309 -24.65 0.12 13.82
C ASP A 309 -24.43 0.85 12.47
N ALA A 310 -23.39 1.69 12.38
CA ALA A 310 -23.00 2.32 11.12
C ALA A 310 -22.54 1.28 10.07
N ILE A 311 -21.72 0.31 10.48
CA ILE A 311 -21.27 -0.76 9.57
C ILE A 311 -22.46 -1.62 9.14
N GLN A 312 -23.33 -2.03 10.06
CA GLN A 312 -24.51 -2.82 9.73
C GLN A 312 -25.51 -2.02 8.87
N TYR A 313 -25.70 -0.74 9.13
CA TYR A 313 -26.57 0.11 8.33
C TYR A 313 -26.11 0.12 6.86
N VAL A 314 -24.82 0.35 6.60
CA VAL A 314 -24.28 0.31 5.23
C VAL A 314 -24.48 -1.08 4.60
N HIS A 315 -24.20 -2.14 5.35
CA HIS A 315 -24.42 -3.52 4.89
C HIS A 315 -25.88 -3.76 4.49
N ASP A 316 -26.82 -3.51 5.40
CA ASP A 316 -28.22 -3.88 5.23
C ASP A 316 -28.90 -3.00 4.17
N GLN A 317 -28.60 -1.68 4.14
CA GLN A 317 -29.15 -0.77 3.13
C GLN A 317 -28.56 -1.05 1.74
N SER A 318 -27.27 -1.46 1.66
CA SER A 318 -26.68 -1.88 0.38
C SER A 318 -27.38 -3.14 -0.15
N LEU A 319 -27.59 -4.16 0.68
CA LEU A 319 -28.31 -5.37 0.28
C LEU A 319 -29.75 -5.06 -0.14
N ARG A 320 -30.42 -4.17 0.58
CA ARG A 320 -31.76 -3.73 0.22
C ARG A 320 -31.80 -3.05 -1.15
N GLY A 321 -30.87 -2.14 -1.42
CA GLY A 321 -30.77 -1.45 -2.71
C GLY A 321 -30.39 -2.41 -3.85
N ILE A 322 -29.45 -3.34 -3.61
CA ILE A 322 -29.08 -4.39 -4.57
C ILE A 322 -30.33 -5.23 -4.95
N ASN A 323 -31.13 -5.64 -3.96
CA ASN A 323 -32.37 -6.39 -4.21
C ASN A 323 -33.45 -5.56 -4.93
N GLN A 324 -33.34 -4.24 -4.95
CA GLN A 324 -34.17 -3.33 -5.74
C GLN A 324 -33.62 -3.06 -7.14
N GLY A 325 -32.45 -3.62 -7.49
CA GLY A 325 -31.79 -3.43 -8.77
C GLY A 325 -30.98 -2.14 -8.90
N MET A 326 -30.59 -1.50 -7.78
CA MET A 326 -29.74 -0.31 -7.82
C MET A 326 -28.34 -0.63 -8.33
N THR A 327 -27.82 0.23 -9.19
CA THR A 327 -26.45 0.23 -9.68
C THR A 327 -25.46 0.62 -8.56
N PRO A 328 -24.14 0.37 -8.71
CA PRO A 328 -23.14 0.81 -7.71
C PRO A 328 -23.20 2.32 -7.42
N ASP A 329 -23.43 3.13 -8.45
CA ASP A 329 -23.47 4.59 -8.31
C ASP A 329 -24.74 5.04 -7.59
N GLU A 330 -25.89 4.46 -7.92
CA GLU A 330 -27.16 4.72 -7.21
C GLU A 330 -27.07 4.31 -5.73
N LEU A 331 -26.42 3.18 -5.40
CA LEU A 331 -26.17 2.81 -4.01
C LEU A 331 -25.34 3.87 -3.28
N ALA A 332 -24.28 4.37 -3.92
CA ALA A 332 -23.41 5.38 -3.35
C ALA A 332 -24.11 6.73 -3.11
N ASP A 333 -25.05 7.10 -3.96
CA ASP A 333 -25.80 8.35 -3.86
C ASP A 333 -26.95 8.26 -2.85
N ASN A 334 -27.54 7.08 -2.67
CA ASN A 334 -28.74 6.89 -1.83
C ASN A 334 -28.44 6.45 -0.41
N ILE A 335 -27.28 5.81 -0.14
CA ILE A 335 -26.95 5.33 1.21
C ILE A 335 -26.25 6.44 2.00
N ILE A 336 -27.01 7.05 2.91
CA ILE A 336 -26.58 8.12 3.80
C ILE A 336 -26.82 7.68 5.23
N LEU A 337 -25.81 7.84 6.12
CA LEU A 337 -25.98 7.49 7.53
C LEU A 337 -27.10 8.29 8.19
N PRO A 338 -27.92 7.68 9.06
CA PRO A 338 -28.84 8.40 9.91
C PRO A 338 -28.13 9.49 10.73
N ALA A 339 -28.83 10.58 11.02
CA ALA A 339 -28.25 11.78 11.63
C ALA A 339 -27.48 11.52 12.92
N HIS A 340 -27.98 10.63 13.79
CA HIS A 340 -27.31 10.29 15.06
C HIS A 340 -25.96 9.57 14.83
N LEU A 341 -25.82 8.75 13.78
CA LEU A 341 -24.57 8.12 13.41
C LEU A 341 -23.64 9.10 12.67
N ALA A 342 -24.17 9.88 11.74
CA ALA A 342 -23.42 10.86 10.98
C ALA A 342 -22.78 11.96 11.85
N GLN A 343 -23.38 12.26 13.02
CA GLN A 343 -22.88 13.24 13.99
C GLN A 343 -21.86 12.64 14.97
N SER A 344 -21.72 11.32 15.05
CA SER A 344 -20.76 10.68 15.96
C SER A 344 -19.33 11.11 15.62
N PRO A 345 -18.52 11.54 16.60
CA PRO A 345 -17.11 11.88 16.39
C PRO A 345 -16.26 10.70 15.89
N TYR A 346 -16.71 9.46 16.14
CA TYR A 346 -16.04 8.23 15.70
C TYR A 346 -16.46 7.76 14.31
N LEU A 347 -17.42 8.44 13.68
CA LEU A 347 -17.94 8.07 12.35
C LEU A 347 -17.75 9.18 11.31
N GLN A 348 -16.92 10.19 11.59
CA GLN A 348 -16.55 11.19 10.60
C GLN A 348 -15.69 10.55 9.50
N GLU A 349 -15.96 10.87 8.25
CA GLU A 349 -15.31 10.25 7.09
C GLU A 349 -13.88 10.77 6.85
N PHE A 350 -12.99 10.70 7.84
CA PHE A 350 -11.59 11.09 7.67
C PHE A 350 -10.78 10.02 6.94
N TYR A 351 -11.20 8.75 6.99
CA TYR A 351 -10.48 7.60 6.43
C TYR A 351 -11.33 6.77 5.47
N GLY A 352 -12.35 6.04 5.94
CA GLY A 352 -13.36 5.40 5.09
C GLY A 352 -14.41 6.38 4.59
N LYS A 353 -15.20 5.95 3.58
CA LYS A 353 -16.40 6.67 3.09
C LYS A 353 -17.59 5.73 2.92
N VAL A 354 -18.77 6.18 3.28
CA VAL A 354 -20.03 5.43 3.12
C VAL A 354 -20.26 5.10 1.65
N SER A 355 -20.12 6.09 0.76
CA SER A 355 -20.33 5.91 -0.68
C SER A 355 -19.40 4.87 -1.32
N TRP A 356 -18.12 4.83 -0.91
CA TRP A 356 -17.18 3.80 -1.40
C TRP A 356 -17.54 2.42 -0.89
N SER A 357 -17.97 2.34 0.37
CA SER A 357 -18.39 1.11 1.02
C SER A 357 -19.63 0.52 0.34
N ALA A 358 -20.60 1.37 -0.02
CA ALA A 358 -21.81 0.96 -0.74
C ALA A 358 -21.50 0.39 -2.13
N ARG A 359 -20.62 1.05 -2.92
CA ARG A 359 -20.14 0.49 -4.20
C ARG A 359 -19.45 -0.86 -4.02
N SER A 360 -18.62 -0.98 -2.98
CA SER A 360 -17.91 -2.22 -2.68
C SER A 360 -18.84 -3.37 -2.29
N MET A 361 -19.97 -3.08 -1.67
CA MET A 361 -20.97 -4.11 -1.34
C MET A 361 -21.50 -4.79 -2.58
N LEU A 362 -21.86 -4.07 -3.64
CA LEU A 362 -22.33 -4.70 -4.87
C LEU A 362 -21.22 -5.53 -5.52
N SER A 363 -20.04 -4.97 -5.73
CA SER A 363 -18.95 -5.70 -6.38
C SER A 363 -18.46 -6.90 -5.57
N GLY A 364 -18.52 -6.85 -4.24
CA GLY A 364 -18.13 -7.95 -3.37
C GLY A 364 -19.18 -9.06 -3.23
N THR A 365 -20.46 -8.76 -3.47
CA THR A 365 -21.56 -9.74 -3.35
C THR A 365 -22.04 -10.28 -4.69
N MET A 366 -22.06 -9.43 -5.74
CA MET A 366 -22.62 -9.74 -7.06
C MET A 366 -21.56 -9.75 -8.19
N GLY A 367 -20.34 -9.25 -7.91
CA GLY A 367 -19.31 -9.05 -8.93
C GLY A 367 -19.39 -7.66 -9.56
N TRP A 368 -18.75 -7.48 -10.72
CA TRP A 368 -18.56 -6.18 -11.37
C TRP A 368 -19.78 -5.66 -12.13
N PHE A 369 -20.70 -6.54 -12.55
CA PHE A 369 -21.80 -6.17 -13.42
C PHE A 369 -22.85 -5.33 -12.68
N SER A 370 -23.15 -4.15 -13.22
CA SER A 370 -24.07 -3.18 -12.61
C SER A 370 -25.55 -3.56 -12.70
N GLY A 371 -25.91 -4.48 -13.62
CA GLY A 371 -27.31 -4.79 -13.99
C GLY A 371 -27.78 -4.01 -15.23
N ASP A 372 -27.09 -2.96 -15.64
CA ASP A 372 -27.39 -2.24 -16.88
C ASP A 372 -26.79 -2.96 -18.09
N SER A 373 -27.64 -3.28 -19.11
CA SER A 373 -27.18 -3.97 -20.32
C SER A 373 -26.12 -3.18 -21.11
N ALA A 374 -26.04 -1.85 -20.96
CA ALA A 374 -25.02 -1.01 -21.56
C ALA A 374 -23.60 -1.34 -21.05
N ASP A 375 -23.48 -1.86 -19.82
CA ASP A 375 -22.21 -2.21 -19.20
C ASP A 375 -21.72 -3.61 -19.60
N LEU A 376 -22.52 -4.44 -20.32
CA LEU A 376 -22.07 -5.75 -20.80
C LEU A 376 -20.94 -5.63 -21.83
N GLN A 377 -21.05 -4.65 -22.75
CA GLN A 377 -20.03 -4.36 -23.75
C GLN A 377 -19.92 -2.84 -23.94
N PRO A 378 -19.35 -2.11 -22.98
CA PRO A 378 -19.21 -0.67 -23.10
C PRO A 378 -18.30 -0.30 -24.27
N LEU A 379 -18.51 0.87 -24.86
CA LEU A 379 -17.62 1.40 -25.89
C LEU A 379 -16.16 1.40 -25.39
N PRO A 380 -15.20 1.06 -26.25
CA PRO A 380 -13.79 1.26 -25.95
C PRO A 380 -13.52 2.68 -25.46
N VAL A 381 -12.65 2.81 -24.46
CA VAL A 381 -12.43 4.08 -23.73
C VAL A 381 -12.16 5.26 -24.67
N LYS A 382 -11.39 5.05 -25.76
CA LYS A 382 -11.07 6.08 -26.75
C LYS A 382 -12.27 6.42 -27.66
N GLU A 383 -13.10 5.44 -27.99
CA GLU A 383 -14.33 5.65 -28.75
C GLU A 383 -15.39 6.41 -27.93
N LYS A 384 -15.56 6.04 -26.66
CA LYS A 384 -16.41 6.80 -25.74
C LYS A 384 -15.95 8.25 -25.62
N ALA A 385 -14.64 8.49 -25.49
CA ALA A 385 -14.08 9.84 -25.43
C ALA A 385 -14.38 10.64 -26.73
N ARG A 386 -14.27 9.99 -27.89
CA ARG A 386 -14.61 10.62 -29.20
C ARG A 386 -16.08 10.97 -29.28
N MET A 387 -16.98 10.06 -28.94
CA MET A 387 -18.41 10.30 -28.92
C MET A 387 -18.76 11.51 -28.02
N ILE A 388 -18.18 11.60 -26.84
CA ILE A 388 -18.42 12.74 -25.93
C ILE A 388 -17.88 14.05 -26.52
N ALA A 389 -16.72 14.05 -27.15
CA ALA A 389 -16.17 15.22 -27.84
C ALA A 389 -17.08 15.66 -29.00
N ASP A 390 -17.56 14.74 -29.83
CA ASP A 390 -18.43 15.02 -30.97
C ASP A 390 -19.77 15.64 -30.51
N ILE A 391 -20.41 15.08 -29.49
CA ILE A 391 -21.63 15.62 -28.88
C ILE A 391 -21.40 17.01 -28.31
N SER A 392 -20.19 17.28 -27.77
CA SER A 392 -19.81 18.59 -27.25
C SER A 392 -19.54 19.64 -28.34
N GLY A 393 -19.49 19.26 -29.61
CA GLY A 393 -19.12 20.12 -30.74
C GLY A 393 -17.64 20.17 -31.04
N GLY A 394 -16.91 19.12 -30.69
CA GLY A 394 -15.48 18.93 -30.90
C GLY A 394 -14.64 19.10 -29.63
N GLU A 395 -13.35 18.69 -29.70
CA GLU A 395 -12.44 18.69 -28.56
C GLU A 395 -12.26 20.09 -27.91
N ALA A 396 -12.18 21.15 -28.74
CA ALA A 396 -12.05 22.53 -28.24
C ALA A 396 -13.27 22.96 -27.41
N LYS A 397 -14.49 22.62 -27.87
CA LYS A 397 -15.72 22.89 -27.13
C LYS A 397 -15.84 22.06 -25.87
N LEU A 398 -15.39 20.80 -25.89
CA LEU A 398 -15.29 19.95 -24.70
C LEU A 398 -14.45 20.62 -23.60
N LEU A 399 -13.29 21.18 -23.95
CA LEU A 399 -12.41 21.89 -23.02
C LEU A 399 -13.02 23.22 -22.53
N GLU A 400 -13.73 23.95 -23.39
CA GLU A 400 -14.48 25.15 -23.01
C GLU A 400 -15.58 24.80 -21.97
N HIS A 401 -16.30 23.69 -22.16
CA HIS A 401 -17.25 23.19 -21.17
C HIS A 401 -16.57 22.83 -19.85
N ALA A 402 -15.43 22.16 -19.88
CA ALA A 402 -14.67 21.81 -18.66
C ALA A 402 -14.24 23.06 -17.87
N LYS A 403 -13.72 24.11 -18.53
CA LYS A 403 -13.40 25.39 -17.88
C LYS A 403 -14.61 26.04 -17.23
N ARG A 404 -15.74 26.11 -17.96
CA ARG A 404 -16.98 26.67 -17.46
C ARG A 404 -17.51 25.92 -16.23
N TYR A 405 -17.31 24.58 -16.14
CA TYR A 405 -17.66 23.82 -14.95
C TYR A 405 -16.79 24.17 -13.74
N ILE A 406 -15.50 24.46 -13.94
CA ILE A 406 -14.65 25.01 -12.86
C ILE A 406 -15.19 26.35 -12.35
N GLU A 407 -15.52 27.27 -13.26
CA GLU A 407 -16.07 28.60 -12.94
C GLU A 407 -17.40 28.49 -12.19
N LYS A 408 -18.24 27.52 -12.55
CA LYS A 408 -19.50 27.20 -11.85
C LYS A 408 -19.33 26.48 -10.53
N GLY A 409 -18.10 26.20 -10.09
CA GLY A 409 -17.82 25.50 -8.83
C GLY A 409 -18.04 24.00 -8.86
N ASN A 410 -18.14 23.36 -10.04
CA ASN A 410 -18.23 21.91 -10.23
C ASN A 410 -16.93 21.34 -10.82
N PRO A 411 -15.86 21.17 -10.00
CA PRO A 411 -14.59 20.61 -10.46
C PRO A 411 -14.70 19.13 -10.85
N GLN A 412 -15.67 18.36 -10.35
CA GLN A 412 -15.84 16.95 -10.71
C GLN A 412 -16.20 16.80 -12.20
N ALA A 413 -17.17 17.58 -12.69
CA ALA A 413 -17.51 17.59 -14.11
C ALA A 413 -16.31 17.99 -14.99
N ALA A 414 -15.53 18.99 -14.54
CA ALA A 414 -14.31 19.40 -15.26
C ALA A 414 -13.24 18.29 -15.28
N LEU A 415 -13.10 17.53 -14.19
CA LEU A 415 -12.19 16.39 -14.09
C LEU A 415 -12.55 15.30 -15.11
N GLU A 416 -13.84 14.98 -15.23
CA GLU A 416 -14.33 13.96 -16.18
C GLU A 416 -14.12 14.40 -17.63
N LEU A 417 -14.55 15.63 -17.98
CA LEU A 417 -14.44 16.15 -19.35
C LEU A 417 -12.96 16.28 -19.79
N SER A 418 -12.09 16.81 -18.93
CA SER A 418 -10.65 16.88 -19.22
C SER A 418 -10.02 15.48 -19.37
N GLY A 419 -10.53 14.49 -18.67
CA GLY A 419 -10.14 13.09 -18.82
C GLY A 419 -10.45 12.53 -20.21
N TYR A 420 -11.61 12.87 -20.80
CA TYR A 420 -11.92 12.47 -22.18
C TYR A 420 -10.98 13.14 -23.19
N ALA A 421 -10.71 14.44 -23.04
CA ALA A 421 -9.78 15.15 -23.92
C ALA A 421 -8.35 14.55 -23.88
N ILE A 422 -7.84 14.21 -22.69
CA ILE A 422 -6.52 13.54 -22.54
C ILE A 422 -6.51 12.16 -23.20
N ARG A 423 -7.60 11.40 -23.14
CA ARG A 423 -7.72 10.10 -23.82
C ARG A 423 -7.69 10.20 -25.34
N LEU A 424 -8.16 11.31 -25.90
CA LEU A 424 -8.07 11.61 -27.34
C LEU A 424 -6.66 12.06 -27.73
N ASN A 425 -6.11 13.00 -26.96
CA ASN A 425 -4.77 13.56 -27.15
C ASN A 425 -4.02 13.64 -25.81
N PRO A 426 -3.18 12.64 -25.48
CA PRO A 426 -2.43 12.62 -24.23
C PRO A 426 -1.48 13.81 -24.04
N GLU A 427 -1.04 14.45 -25.11
CA GLU A 427 -0.11 15.60 -25.07
C GLU A 427 -0.85 16.97 -25.00
N ASN A 428 -2.19 16.97 -24.91
CA ASN A 428 -2.97 18.19 -24.81
C ASN A 428 -2.70 18.91 -23.47
N SER A 429 -1.87 19.95 -23.52
CA SER A 429 -1.43 20.73 -22.35
C SER A 429 -2.56 21.47 -21.66
N GLU A 430 -3.56 21.96 -22.44
CA GLU A 430 -4.74 22.63 -21.92
C GLU A 430 -5.63 21.66 -21.09
N ALA A 431 -5.89 20.47 -21.61
CA ALA A 431 -6.61 19.42 -20.92
C ALA A 431 -5.93 19.02 -19.62
N ARG A 432 -4.59 18.85 -19.64
CA ARG A 432 -3.77 18.58 -18.44
C ARG A 432 -3.87 19.72 -17.42
N THR A 433 -3.81 20.98 -17.85
CA THR A 433 -3.94 22.15 -16.97
C THR A 433 -5.32 22.21 -16.30
N ILE A 434 -6.38 21.97 -17.06
CA ILE A 434 -7.76 21.91 -16.52
C ILE A 434 -7.89 20.76 -15.51
N ARG A 435 -7.33 19.59 -15.81
CA ARG A 435 -7.35 18.42 -14.92
C ARG A 435 -6.63 18.70 -13.62
N ILE A 436 -5.42 19.27 -13.67
CA ILE A 436 -4.66 19.67 -12.46
C ILE A 436 -5.50 20.64 -11.61
N LYS A 437 -6.12 21.65 -12.22
CA LYS A 437 -6.97 22.61 -11.49
C LYS A 437 -8.17 21.93 -10.83
N ALA A 438 -8.86 21.05 -11.55
CA ALA A 438 -10.01 20.30 -11.03
C ALA A 438 -9.62 19.40 -9.84
N LEU A 439 -8.52 18.64 -9.97
CA LEU A 439 -7.98 17.78 -8.93
C LEU A 439 -7.59 18.58 -7.68
N THR A 440 -6.92 19.74 -7.86
CA THR A 440 -6.53 20.60 -6.74
C THR A 440 -7.76 21.09 -5.97
N LEU A 441 -8.78 21.59 -6.68
CA LEU A 441 -10.03 22.06 -6.06
C LEU A 441 -10.80 20.96 -5.33
N LEU A 442 -10.82 19.74 -5.87
CA LEU A 442 -11.42 18.58 -5.21
C LEU A 442 -10.65 18.22 -3.95
N GLY A 443 -9.31 18.15 -4.03
CA GLY A 443 -8.48 17.84 -2.88
C GLY A 443 -8.57 18.89 -1.77
N GLU A 444 -8.67 20.17 -2.09
CA GLU A 444 -8.84 21.26 -1.10
C GLU A 444 -10.16 21.13 -0.32
N ARG A 445 -11.24 20.76 -0.99
CA ARG A 445 -12.57 20.62 -0.38
C ARG A 445 -12.71 19.36 0.48
N GLU A 446 -11.89 18.35 0.21
CA GLU A 446 -12.04 17.02 0.79
C GLU A 446 -11.49 16.95 2.23
N SER A 447 -12.34 16.53 3.17
CA SER A 447 -11.95 16.23 4.55
C SER A 447 -11.52 14.77 4.75
N ASN A 448 -11.85 13.88 3.80
CA ASN A 448 -11.32 12.54 3.78
C ASN A 448 -9.86 12.58 3.32
N ALA A 449 -8.95 12.16 4.19
CA ALA A 449 -7.51 12.20 3.92
C ALA A 449 -7.15 11.42 2.65
N ASN A 450 -7.70 10.22 2.48
CA ASN A 450 -7.40 9.34 1.35
C ASN A 450 -7.81 9.94 0.00
N ALA A 451 -9.02 10.53 -0.07
CA ALA A 451 -9.49 11.19 -1.28
C ALA A 451 -8.69 12.46 -1.57
N ARG A 452 -8.46 13.30 -0.54
CA ARG A 452 -7.64 14.51 -0.64
C ARG A 452 -6.26 14.20 -1.23
N HIS A 453 -5.57 13.24 -0.64
CA HIS A 453 -4.21 12.88 -1.06
C HIS A 453 -4.20 12.29 -2.47
N TYR A 454 -5.17 11.46 -2.81
CA TYR A 454 -5.25 10.86 -4.13
C TYR A 454 -5.40 11.91 -5.22
N TYR A 455 -6.32 12.90 -5.03
CA TYR A 455 -6.50 14.01 -5.95
C TYR A 455 -5.24 14.87 -6.06
N LEU A 456 -4.65 15.27 -4.93
CA LEU A 456 -3.49 16.16 -4.93
C LEU A 456 -2.23 15.46 -5.48
N THR A 457 -2.04 14.17 -5.20
CA THR A 457 -0.90 13.41 -5.75
C THR A 457 -1.04 13.22 -7.26
N GLU A 458 -2.25 12.94 -7.79
CA GLU A 458 -2.47 12.85 -9.23
C GLU A 458 -2.20 14.20 -9.92
N ALA A 459 -2.61 15.31 -9.32
CA ALA A 459 -2.28 16.65 -9.83
C ALA A 459 -0.76 16.87 -9.90
N LEU A 460 -0.02 16.42 -8.88
CA LEU A 460 1.43 16.49 -8.82
C LEU A 460 2.09 15.60 -9.90
N GLU A 461 1.62 14.38 -10.08
CA GLU A 461 2.10 13.45 -11.10
C GLU A 461 1.97 14.02 -12.52
N ILE A 462 0.84 14.64 -12.83
CA ILE A 462 0.61 15.27 -14.14
C ILE A 462 1.52 16.47 -14.33
N ARG A 463 1.69 17.33 -13.31
CA ARG A 463 2.52 18.53 -13.37
C ARG A 463 3.99 18.18 -13.54
N ASP A 464 4.50 17.25 -12.75
CA ASP A 464 5.93 16.94 -12.64
C ASP A 464 6.34 15.72 -13.49
N GLN A 465 5.39 15.13 -14.22
CA GLN A 465 5.60 14.03 -15.19
C GLN A 465 6.27 12.79 -14.57
N PHE A 466 5.77 12.36 -13.43
CA PHE A 466 6.19 11.10 -12.79
C PHE A 466 4.98 10.20 -12.49
N VAL A 467 5.25 8.96 -12.08
CA VAL A 467 4.23 8.03 -11.56
C VAL A 467 4.64 7.62 -10.16
N ALA A 468 3.73 7.80 -9.19
CA ALA A 468 3.95 7.39 -7.83
C ALA A 468 4.26 5.87 -7.76
N LYS A 469 5.36 5.52 -7.12
CA LYS A 469 5.83 4.14 -6.93
C LYS A 469 6.09 3.90 -5.47
N THR A 470 5.98 2.66 -5.03
CA THR A 470 6.41 2.26 -3.70
C THR A 470 7.88 2.57 -3.49
N LEU A 471 8.20 3.19 -2.36
CA LEU A 471 9.57 3.57 -1.98
C LEU A 471 10.23 2.52 -1.05
N LEU A 472 9.57 1.38 -0.82
CA LEU A 472 10.02 0.35 0.09
C LEU A 472 11.30 -0.34 -0.37
N LYS A 473 12.23 -0.54 0.56
CA LYS A 473 13.40 -1.39 0.40
C LYS A 473 13.28 -2.58 1.37
N PRO A 474 12.96 -3.78 0.89
CA PRO A 474 12.94 -4.95 1.75
C PRO A 474 14.36 -5.24 2.27
N THR A 475 14.48 -5.77 3.49
CA THR A 475 15.74 -6.30 4.01
C THR A 475 15.98 -7.72 3.50
N LEU A 476 17.22 -8.21 3.61
CA LEU A 476 17.53 -9.62 3.34
C LEU A 476 16.63 -10.55 4.16
N GLN A 477 16.46 -10.27 5.45
CA GLN A 477 15.59 -11.05 6.34
C GLN A 477 14.16 -11.14 5.82
N THR A 478 13.60 -10.01 5.37
CA THR A 478 12.23 -9.97 4.80
C THR A 478 12.13 -10.81 3.53
N ILE A 479 13.09 -10.66 2.59
CA ILE A 479 13.10 -11.41 1.33
C ILE A 479 13.31 -12.91 1.57
N HIS A 480 14.19 -13.28 2.48
CA HIS A 480 14.43 -14.68 2.83
C HIS A 480 13.20 -15.33 3.49
N GLY A 481 12.39 -14.56 4.20
CA GLY A 481 11.17 -15.01 4.86
C GLY A 481 10.06 -15.47 3.91
N PHE A 482 10.01 -14.98 2.67
CA PHE A 482 9.02 -15.43 1.70
C PHE A 482 9.35 -16.81 1.11
N SER A 483 8.30 -17.60 0.79
CA SER A 483 8.44 -18.91 0.17
C SER A 483 8.90 -18.81 -1.30
N LEU A 484 9.45 -19.89 -1.86
CA LEU A 484 9.80 -19.92 -3.29
C LEU A 484 8.57 -19.81 -4.21
N PRO A 485 7.43 -20.50 -3.96
CA PRO A 485 6.21 -20.32 -4.73
C PRO A 485 5.78 -18.87 -4.90
N PHE A 486 5.86 -18.06 -3.86
CA PHE A 486 5.60 -16.62 -3.88
C PHE A 486 6.30 -15.88 -5.05
N PHE A 487 7.58 -16.16 -5.29
CA PHE A 487 8.34 -15.53 -6.38
C PHE A 487 7.94 -16.07 -7.76
N PHE A 488 7.60 -17.35 -7.85
CA PHE A 488 7.16 -17.97 -9.11
C PHE A 488 5.78 -17.48 -9.54
N ASP A 489 4.86 -17.28 -8.61
CA ASP A 489 3.52 -16.73 -8.88
C ASP A 489 3.63 -15.29 -9.43
N GLN A 490 4.49 -14.47 -8.82
CA GLN A 490 4.79 -13.14 -9.38
C GLN A 490 5.37 -13.20 -10.79
N MET A 491 6.27 -14.14 -11.05
CA MET A 491 6.85 -14.30 -12.39
C MET A 491 5.77 -14.63 -13.40
N ALA A 492 4.90 -15.61 -13.13
CA ALA A 492 3.83 -16.00 -14.05
C ALA A 492 2.93 -14.82 -14.43
N ALA A 493 2.58 -13.96 -13.46
CA ALA A 493 1.77 -12.78 -13.69
C ALA A 493 2.47 -11.69 -14.54
N ASN A 494 3.80 -11.72 -14.62
CA ASN A 494 4.60 -10.74 -15.38
C ASN A 494 5.01 -11.23 -16.77
N LEU A 495 4.60 -12.44 -17.20
CA LEU A 495 4.95 -12.93 -18.55
C LEU A 495 4.45 -11.97 -19.63
N ASP A 496 5.32 -11.52 -20.52
CA ASP A 496 4.94 -10.75 -21.71
C ASP A 496 4.33 -11.68 -22.77
N PRO A 497 3.01 -11.59 -23.04
CA PRO A 497 2.33 -12.47 -23.97
C PRO A 497 2.77 -12.27 -25.42
N LYS A 498 3.24 -11.07 -25.80
CA LYS A 498 3.74 -10.79 -27.16
C LYS A 498 5.15 -11.36 -27.37
N ALA A 499 6.04 -11.11 -26.39
CA ALA A 499 7.41 -11.63 -26.45
C ALA A 499 7.46 -13.17 -26.35
N SER A 500 6.45 -13.80 -25.76
CA SER A 500 6.35 -15.25 -25.59
C SER A 500 5.38 -15.95 -26.54
N ALA A 501 4.81 -15.23 -27.54
CA ALA A 501 3.79 -15.76 -28.45
C ALA A 501 4.22 -17.05 -29.22
N ASP A 502 5.50 -17.12 -29.62
CA ASP A 502 6.07 -18.26 -30.33
C ASP A 502 6.97 -19.14 -29.45
N VAL A 503 6.95 -18.93 -28.12
CA VAL A 503 7.77 -19.70 -27.18
C VAL A 503 7.01 -20.92 -26.69
N ASP A 504 7.64 -22.10 -26.78
CA ASP A 504 7.26 -23.33 -26.08
C ASP A 504 8.52 -23.91 -25.45
N LYS A 505 8.72 -23.64 -24.14
CA LYS A 505 9.94 -24.04 -23.41
C LYS A 505 9.64 -24.44 -21.98
N ARG A 506 10.30 -25.54 -21.56
CA ARG A 506 10.30 -26.04 -20.18
C ARG A 506 11.65 -25.79 -19.53
N VAL A 507 11.68 -24.91 -18.55
CA VAL A 507 12.89 -24.57 -17.80
C VAL A 507 12.74 -25.08 -16.36
N GLY A 508 13.56 -26.07 -16.00
CA GLY A 508 13.64 -26.60 -14.63
C GLY A 508 14.59 -25.74 -13.80
N ILE A 509 14.19 -25.45 -12.57
CA ILE A 509 15.03 -24.80 -11.56
C ILE A 509 15.01 -25.70 -10.32
N GLN A 510 16.19 -26.15 -9.89
CA GLN A 510 16.38 -26.98 -8.72
C GLN A 510 17.16 -26.21 -7.66
N PHE A 511 16.66 -26.21 -6.44
CA PHE A 511 17.28 -25.57 -5.27
C PHE A 511 17.87 -26.64 -4.35
N ALA A 512 19.19 -26.83 -4.41
CA ALA A 512 19.85 -27.88 -3.65
C ALA A 512 19.82 -27.66 -2.13
N ASP A 513 19.76 -26.41 -1.71
CA ASP A 513 19.76 -25.98 -0.31
C ASP A 513 18.40 -26.20 0.39
N THR A 514 17.27 -26.19 -0.34
CA THR A 514 15.91 -26.46 0.20
C THR A 514 15.35 -27.80 -0.24
N GLY A 515 15.93 -28.42 -1.27
CA GLY A 515 15.38 -29.63 -1.90
C GLY A 515 14.17 -29.38 -2.81
N GLU A 516 13.72 -28.13 -2.94
CA GLU A 516 12.58 -27.78 -3.79
C GLU A 516 13.01 -27.70 -5.27
N ALA A 517 12.07 -27.97 -6.16
CA ALA A 517 12.29 -27.84 -7.59
C ALA A 517 11.01 -27.37 -8.29
N PHE A 518 11.18 -26.57 -9.34
CA PHE A 518 10.09 -26.03 -10.14
C PHE A 518 10.39 -26.18 -11.63
N THR A 519 9.35 -26.34 -12.41
CA THR A 519 9.41 -26.20 -13.87
C THR A 519 8.57 -25.00 -14.29
N ILE A 520 9.16 -24.08 -15.00
CA ILE A 520 8.45 -22.99 -15.67
C ILE A 520 8.21 -23.46 -17.12
N HIS A 521 6.96 -23.77 -17.45
CA HIS A 521 6.60 -24.10 -18.82
C HIS A 521 5.91 -22.91 -19.49
N VAL A 522 6.63 -22.19 -20.31
CA VAL A 522 6.07 -21.11 -21.14
C VAL A 522 5.51 -21.71 -22.42
N ARG A 523 4.22 -21.49 -22.66
CA ARG A 523 3.49 -21.92 -23.86
C ARG A 523 2.71 -20.76 -24.44
N ARG A 524 3.21 -20.16 -25.54
CA ARG A 524 2.49 -19.17 -26.34
C ARG A 524 1.71 -18.13 -25.51
N GLY A 525 2.40 -17.41 -24.65
CA GLY A 525 1.81 -16.36 -23.81
C GLY A 525 1.30 -16.82 -22.44
N VAL A 526 1.48 -18.08 -22.06
CA VAL A 526 1.12 -18.61 -20.73
C VAL A 526 2.33 -19.23 -20.06
N ALA A 527 2.55 -18.92 -18.79
CA ALA A 527 3.55 -19.56 -17.93
C ALA A 527 2.86 -20.45 -16.91
N GLU A 528 3.08 -21.75 -16.99
CA GLU A 528 2.65 -22.73 -16.01
C GLU A 528 3.80 -23.01 -15.04
N ILE A 529 3.55 -22.85 -13.74
CA ILE A 529 4.50 -23.16 -12.67
C ILE A 529 4.16 -24.55 -12.13
N ILE A 530 5.07 -25.51 -12.33
CA ILE A 530 4.91 -26.89 -11.87
C ILE A 530 5.87 -27.09 -10.67
N PRO A 531 5.41 -27.47 -9.48
CA PRO A 531 6.24 -27.61 -8.27
C PRO A 531 7.05 -28.92 -8.25
N LYS A 532 7.65 -29.27 -9.38
CA LYS A 532 8.58 -30.40 -9.59
C LYS A 532 9.30 -30.24 -10.92
N LEU A 533 10.36 -31.01 -11.14
CA LEU A 533 10.97 -31.11 -12.48
C LEU A 533 10.07 -31.93 -13.39
N ALA A 534 9.86 -31.45 -14.62
CA ALA A 534 9.21 -32.19 -15.68
C ALA A 534 10.17 -33.23 -16.31
N ASP A 535 9.61 -34.29 -16.91
CA ASP A 535 10.41 -35.38 -17.52
C ASP A 535 11.27 -34.88 -18.69
N HIS A 536 10.77 -33.89 -19.44
CA HIS A 536 11.49 -33.27 -20.55
C HIS A 536 11.68 -31.78 -20.27
N LEU A 537 12.94 -31.36 -20.14
CA LEU A 537 13.35 -29.98 -19.93
C LEU A 537 14.16 -29.50 -21.13
N ASP A 538 13.94 -28.26 -21.55
CA ASP A 538 14.81 -27.59 -22.51
C ASP A 538 16.05 -27.01 -21.85
N MET A 539 15.92 -26.63 -20.59
CA MET A 539 16.98 -26.11 -19.74
C MET A 539 16.82 -26.62 -18.31
N LEU A 540 17.94 -26.86 -17.61
CA LEU A 540 17.98 -27.16 -16.18
C LEU A 540 19.01 -26.25 -15.50
N VAL A 541 18.56 -25.58 -14.43
CA VAL A 541 19.36 -24.66 -13.64
C VAL A 541 19.41 -25.17 -12.20
N GLN A 542 20.59 -25.27 -11.64
CA GLN A 542 20.78 -25.52 -10.20
C GLN A 542 21.11 -24.20 -9.52
N ALA A 543 20.24 -23.73 -8.67
CA ALA A 543 20.30 -22.42 -8.04
C ALA A 543 20.37 -22.53 -6.52
N ASP A 544 20.87 -21.50 -5.88
CA ASP A 544 20.78 -21.26 -4.44
C ASP A 544 19.50 -20.45 -4.18
N SER A 545 18.65 -20.91 -3.25
CA SER A 545 17.34 -20.31 -3.01
C SER A 545 17.41 -18.87 -2.50
N LEU A 546 18.39 -18.56 -1.64
CA LEU A 546 18.57 -17.23 -1.08
C LEU A 546 19.06 -16.25 -2.15
N LYS A 547 20.05 -16.66 -2.96
CA LYS A 547 20.53 -15.84 -4.08
C LYS A 547 19.44 -15.57 -5.11
N TRP A 548 18.60 -16.58 -5.39
CA TRP A 548 17.43 -16.44 -6.27
C TRP A 548 16.44 -15.39 -5.74
N LYS A 549 16.05 -15.51 -4.47
CA LYS A 549 15.16 -14.56 -3.79
C LYS A 549 15.74 -13.15 -3.75
N GLU A 550 17.01 -13.00 -3.40
CA GLU A 550 17.73 -11.71 -3.38
C GLU A 550 17.75 -11.05 -4.77
N MET A 551 17.98 -11.82 -5.82
CA MET A 551 17.98 -11.33 -7.20
C MET A 551 16.60 -10.82 -7.61
N LEU A 552 15.55 -11.61 -7.38
CA LEU A 552 14.18 -11.21 -7.72
C LEU A 552 13.69 -10.04 -6.83
N GLY A 553 14.13 -9.98 -5.57
CA GLY A 553 13.93 -8.85 -4.65
C GLY A 553 14.76 -7.60 -4.97
N LYS A 554 15.58 -7.62 -6.03
CA LYS A 554 16.48 -6.51 -6.46
C LYS A 554 17.54 -6.12 -5.42
N LEU A 555 17.88 -7.02 -4.50
CA LEU A 555 18.94 -6.85 -3.51
C LEU A 555 20.30 -7.37 -4.02
N ARG A 556 20.32 -8.08 -5.14
CA ARG A 556 21.50 -8.69 -5.75
C ARG A 556 21.49 -8.48 -7.26
N SER A 557 22.70 -8.29 -7.82
CA SER A 557 22.86 -8.14 -9.28
C SER A 557 22.44 -9.41 -10.03
N PRO A 558 21.54 -9.34 -11.02
CA PRO A 558 21.17 -10.49 -11.84
C PRO A 558 22.37 -11.11 -12.56
N VAL A 559 23.29 -10.30 -13.09
CA VAL A 559 24.46 -10.77 -13.84
C VAL A 559 25.34 -11.68 -13.01
N THR A 560 25.73 -11.22 -11.81
CA THR A 560 26.60 -12.00 -10.93
C THR A 560 25.89 -13.21 -10.32
N THR A 561 24.58 -13.09 -10.09
CA THR A 561 23.77 -14.19 -9.53
C THR A 561 23.63 -15.32 -10.56
N LEU A 562 23.21 -15.01 -11.78
CA LEU A 562 23.06 -16.00 -12.84
C LEU A 562 24.40 -16.67 -13.20
N ALA A 563 25.52 -15.92 -13.17
CA ALA A 563 26.85 -16.48 -13.38
C ALA A 563 27.29 -17.44 -12.26
N SER A 564 26.66 -17.38 -11.07
CA SER A 564 26.98 -18.25 -9.91
C SER A 564 26.12 -19.52 -9.82
N PHE A 565 25.21 -19.74 -10.77
CA PHE A 565 24.37 -20.95 -10.84
C PHE A 565 25.02 -22.00 -11.73
N ASP A 566 24.69 -23.26 -11.52
CA ASP A 566 25.10 -24.35 -12.39
C ASP A 566 24.02 -24.63 -13.44
N TYR A 567 24.48 -25.02 -14.64
CA TYR A 567 23.62 -25.27 -15.79
C TYR A 567 23.84 -26.69 -16.34
N PRO A 568 23.27 -27.74 -15.72
CA PRO A 568 23.38 -29.10 -16.25
C PRO A 568 22.85 -29.23 -17.68
N LYS A 569 21.88 -28.36 -18.06
CA LYS A 569 21.39 -28.23 -19.42
C LYS A 569 21.14 -26.76 -19.76
N GLY A 570 21.76 -26.24 -20.82
CA GLY A 570 21.69 -24.83 -21.19
C GLY A 570 22.89 -24.02 -20.68
N ASN A 571 22.70 -22.70 -20.52
CA ASN A 571 23.73 -21.79 -20.01
C ASN A 571 23.13 -20.50 -19.46
N ALA A 572 23.93 -19.69 -18.75
CA ALA A 572 23.51 -18.45 -18.11
C ALA A 572 22.91 -17.42 -19.09
N VAL A 573 23.44 -17.33 -20.31
CA VAL A 573 22.94 -16.37 -21.32
C VAL A 573 21.55 -16.74 -21.79
N SER A 574 21.33 -18.02 -22.13
CA SER A 574 20.01 -18.53 -22.54
C SER A 574 18.99 -18.40 -21.41
N PHE A 575 19.40 -18.60 -20.15
CA PHE A 575 18.53 -18.43 -19.02
C PHE A 575 18.19 -16.93 -18.76
N ALA A 576 19.16 -16.03 -18.88
CA ALA A 576 18.92 -14.60 -18.80
C ALA A 576 17.93 -14.10 -19.87
N LEU A 577 18.05 -14.61 -21.11
CA LEU A 577 17.09 -14.30 -22.19
C LEU A 577 15.69 -14.84 -21.89
N PHE A 578 15.59 -16.03 -21.31
CA PHE A 578 14.31 -16.58 -20.87
C PHE A 578 13.67 -15.74 -19.77
N LEU A 579 14.45 -15.27 -18.79
CA LEU A 579 13.95 -14.42 -17.69
C LEU A 579 13.45 -13.04 -18.17
N LYS A 580 13.96 -12.52 -19.28
CA LYS A 580 13.44 -11.27 -19.89
C LYS A 580 11.99 -11.35 -20.31
N LEU A 581 11.45 -12.54 -20.57
CA LEU A 581 10.02 -12.73 -20.86
C LEU A 581 9.12 -12.32 -19.68
N PHE A 582 9.68 -12.20 -18.46
CA PHE A 582 8.98 -11.92 -17.22
C PHE A 582 9.27 -10.52 -16.66
N GLU A 583 9.73 -9.59 -17.50
CA GLU A 583 9.93 -8.21 -17.07
C GLU A 583 8.58 -7.54 -16.77
N ALA A 584 8.42 -7.05 -15.53
CA ALA A 584 7.19 -6.38 -15.11
C ALA A 584 6.92 -5.13 -15.96
N PRO A 585 5.69 -4.95 -16.48
CA PRO A 585 5.34 -3.77 -17.24
C PRO A 585 5.37 -2.50 -16.36
N PRO A 586 5.65 -1.31 -16.95
CA PRO A 586 5.62 -0.07 -16.19
C PRO A 586 4.20 0.26 -15.72
N ILE A 587 4.08 0.77 -14.49
CA ILE A 587 2.82 1.32 -13.99
C ILE A 587 2.48 2.57 -14.79
N ARG A 588 1.23 2.71 -15.21
CA ARG A 588 0.70 3.83 -15.99
C ARG A 588 -0.35 4.61 -15.20
N LEU A 589 -0.50 5.90 -15.53
CA LEU A 589 -1.66 6.66 -15.08
C LEU A 589 -2.92 6.17 -15.84
N PRO A 590 -4.08 6.00 -15.17
CA PRO A 590 -5.27 5.38 -15.76
C PRO A 590 -5.83 6.07 -17.01
N PHE A 591 -5.53 7.38 -17.19
CA PHE A 591 -5.98 8.18 -18.33
C PHE A 591 -4.94 8.29 -19.47
N GLU A 592 -3.72 7.80 -19.26
CA GLU A 592 -2.67 7.77 -20.30
C GLU A 592 -2.79 6.52 -21.17
N ASN A 593 -3.42 6.66 -22.33
CA ASN A 593 -3.47 5.62 -23.37
C ASN A 593 -2.14 5.55 -24.14
N LYS A 594 -1.03 5.28 -23.47
CA LYS A 594 0.17 4.78 -24.21
C LYS A 594 -0.06 3.28 -24.38
N ASN A 595 -0.47 2.86 -25.57
CA ASN A 595 -0.45 1.43 -25.91
C ASN A 595 0.96 0.89 -25.66
N PRO A 596 1.10 -0.31 -25.03
CA PRO A 596 2.40 -0.93 -24.84
C PRO A 596 3.02 -1.32 -26.17
#